data_438493389897340d09be83b8ff74d794
#
_entry.id   438493389897340d09be83b8ff74d794
#
_cell.length_a   1.000
_cell.length_b   1.000
_cell.length_c   1.000
_cell.angle_alpha   90.00
_cell.angle_beta   90.00
_cell.angle_gamma   90.00
#
_symmetry.space_group_name_H-M   'P 1'
#
loop_
_entity.id
_entity.type
_entity.pdbx_description
1 polymer ?
#
loop_
_entity_poly.entity_id
_entity_poly.type
_entity_poly.pdbx_seq_one_letter_code
_entity_poly.pdbx_strand_id
1 'polypeptide(L)'
;MITCEERKNRLLKVNNLMKRLDLNSILVVGNGSVATNEYGFYRYFVDNRVYYHRQALVIVADETPTVCCGSLTHLKALNERGFWDVRMVGDRLAEGLVDILGSRGITNGRIGYCPETLPASWFDCIHSAYPELEWVDCTMDLYEIRKKRSSEECRLVEKCAELAL
;
A
#
# COMPACT_ATOMS: atom_id res chain seq x y z
N MET A 1 6.96 4.20 15.59
CA MET A 1 7.25 3.21 14.53
C MET A 1 6.68 1.89 15.00
N ILE A 2 5.95 1.20 14.15
CA ILE A 2 5.38 -0.13 14.45
C ILE A 2 6.46 -1.22 14.39
N THR A 3 6.29 -2.27 15.18
CA THR A 3 7.21 -3.41 15.21
C THR A 3 7.13 -4.28 13.95
N CYS A 4 8.14 -5.12 13.72
CA CYS A 4 8.09 -6.11 12.64
C CYS A 4 6.93 -7.10 12.82
N GLU A 5 6.59 -7.46 14.06
CA GLU A 5 5.49 -8.36 14.37
C GLU A 5 4.14 -7.73 13.98
N GLU A 6 3.92 -6.47 14.34
CA GLU A 6 2.70 -5.75 13.97
C GLU A 6 2.55 -5.66 12.44
N ARG A 7 3.65 -5.42 11.69
CA ARG A 7 3.61 -5.42 10.22
C ARG A 7 3.21 -6.78 9.65
N LYS A 8 3.79 -7.86 10.16
CA LYS A 8 3.41 -9.22 9.76
C LYS A 8 1.93 -9.50 10.03
N ASN A 9 1.43 -9.09 11.20
CA ASN A 9 0.02 -9.22 11.55
C ASN A 9 -0.90 -8.45 10.59
N ARG A 10 -0.51 -7.25 10.17
CA ARG A 10 -1.26 -6.47 9.18
C ARG A 10 -1.29 -7.14 7.81
N LEU A 11 -0.14 -7.65 7.36
CA LEU A 11 -0.06 -8.39 6.10
C LEU A 11 -0.85 -9.70 6.14
N LEU A 12 -0.84 -10.41 7.27
CA LEU A 12 -1.67 -11.60 7.45
C LEU A 12 -3.17 -11.31 7.29
N LYS A 13 -3.65 -10.18 7.85
CA LYS A 13 -5.04 -9.75 7.68
C LYS A 13 -5.37 -9.49 6.21
N VAL A 14 -4.44 -8.87 5.46
CA VAL A 14 -4.62 -8.61 4.02
C VAL A 14 -4.55 -9.89 3.21
N ASN A 15 -3.64 -10.81 3.50
CA ASN A 15 -3.58 -12.11 2.84
C ASN A 15 -4.89 -12.91 3.04
N ASN A 16 -5.48 -12.84 4.23
CA ASN A 16 -6.78 -13.45 4.49
C ASN A 16 -7.91 -12.76 3.70
N LEU A 17 -7.86 -11.44 3.55
CA LEU A 17 -8.78 -10.69 2.69
C LEU A 17 -8.64 -11.14 1.24
N MET A 18 -7.40 -11.21 0.72
CA MET A 18 -7.12 -11.64 -0.65
C MET A 18 -7.68 -13.04 -0.92
N LYS A 19 -7.47 -13.98 0.00
CA LYS A 19 -8.04 -15.35 -0.12
C LYS A 19 -9.56 -15.34 -0.12
N ARG A 20 -10.20 -14.51 0.71
CA ARG A 20 -11.67 -14.41 0.79
C ARG A 20 -12.30 -13.85 -0.47
N LEU A 21 -11.65 -12.86 -1.10
CA LEU A 21 -12.13 -12.17 -2.29
C LEU A 21 -11.57 -12.74 -3.60
N ASP A 22 -10.76 -13.81 -3.51
CA ASP A 22 -10.07 -14.42 -4.64
C ASP A 22 -9.25 -13.39 -5.45
N LEU A 23 -8.38 -12.64 -4.74
CA LEU A 23 -7.53 -11.62 -5.33
C LEU A 23 -6.11 -12.14 -5.53
N ASN A 24 -5.52 -11.85 -6.69
CA ASN A 24 -4.12 -12.12 -7.00
C ASN A 24 -3.20 -11.10 -6.31
N SER A 25 -3.66 -9.86 -6.20
CA SER A 25 -2.89 -8.77 -5.59
C SER A 25 -3.80 -7.67 -5.05
N ILE A 26 -3.21 -6.79 -4.22
CA ILE A 26 -3.85 -5.53 -3.80
C ILE A 26 -2.89 -4.37 -4.08
N LEU A 27 -3.40 -3.35 -4.76
CA LEU A 27 -2.71 -2.08 -5.00
C LEU A 27 -3.21 -1.02 -4.02
N VAL A 28 -2.32 -0.51 -3.19
CA VAL A 28 -2.61 0.57 -2.23
C VAL A 28 -1.81 1.81 -2.61
N VAL A 29 -2.51 2.91 -2.86
CA VAL A 29 -1.87 4.19 -3.21
C VAL A 29 -1.89 5.13 -2.02
N GLY A 30 -0.75 5.75 -1.74
CA GLY A 30 -0.58 6.83 -0.77
C GLY A 30 -0.35 8.17 -1.46
N ASN A 31 -1.05 9.20 -1.03
CA ASN A 31 -0.91 10.54 -1.57
C ASN A 31 -0.20 11.47 -0.58
N GLY A 32 0.71 12.30 -1.09
CA GLY A 32 1.45 13.32 -0.33
C GLY A 32 0.69 14.62 -0.08
N SER A 33 -0.61 14.69 -0.39
CA SER A 33 -1.40 15.90 -0.13
C SER A 33 -1.62 16.13 1.36
N VAL A 34 -1.91 17.36 1.73
CA VAL A 34 -2.11 17.78 3.13
C VAL A 34 -3.39 17.22 3.75
N ALA A 35 -4.30 16.71 2.93
CA ALA A 35 -5.52 16.07 3.38
C ALA A 35 -5.21 14.73 4.05
N THR A 36 -5.43 14.67 5.33
CA THR A 36 -5.06 13.56 6.23
C THR A 36 -5.72 12.22 5.92
N ASN A 37 -6.80 12.20 5.15
CA ASN A 37 -7.60 11.00 4.90
C ASN A 37 -7.04 10.10 3.80
N GLU A 38 -6.32 10.65 2.82
CA GLU A 38 -5.80 9.91 1.66
C GLU A 38 -4.60 9.01 1.96
N TYR A 39 -4.02 9.11 3.15
CA TYR A 39 -2.87 8.27 3.56
C TYR A 39 -3.26 6.97 4.26
N GLY A 40 -4.52 6.83 4.58
CA GLY A 40 -4.94 5.89 5.58
C GLY A 40 -4.40 4.50 5.37
N PHE A 41 -4.60 3.92 4.20
CA PHE A 41 -4.20 2.54 3.95
C PHE A 41 -2.71 2.38 3.69
N TYR A 42 -2.12 3.22 2.86
CA TYR A 42 -0.68 3.16 2.60
C TYR A 42 0.13 3.32 3.89
N ARG A 43 -0.17 4.36 4.68
CA ARG A 43 0.51 4.60 5.95
C ARG A 43 0.30 3.48 6.96
N TYR A 44 -0.88 2.88 6.98
CA TYR A 44 -1.18 1.75 7.84
C TYR A 44 -0.23 0.57 7.58
N PHE A 45 0.04 0.25 6.31
CA PHE A 45 0.92 -0.84 5.95
C PHE A 45 2.40 -0.45 6.01
N VAL A 46 2.77 0.66 5.37
CA VAL A 46 4.19 1.01 5.16
C VAL A 46 4.80 1.75 6.35
N ASP A 47 3.98 2.36 7.23
CA ASP A 47 4.42 3.17 8.37
C ASP A 47 5.40 4.27 7.95
N ASN A 48 5.21 4.82 6.75
CA ASN A 48 5.99 5.90 6.20
C ASN A 48 5.09 7.06 5.81
N ARG A 49 5.53 8.29 6.12
CA ARG A 49 4.81 9.48 5.73
C ARG A 49 5.25 9.90 4.33
N VAL A 50 4.29 10.01 3.44
CA VAL A 50 4.52 10.51 2.08
C VAL A 50 4.45 12.03 2.10
N TYR A 51 5.47 12.68 1.52
CA TYR A 51 5.50 14.12 1.35
C TYR A 51 5.57 14.43 -0.15
N TYR A 52 4.69 15.28 -0.65
CA TYR A 52 4.69 15.86 -2.00
C TYR A 52 4.50 14.92 -3.20
N HIS A 53 4.75 13.62 -3.05
CA HIS A 53 4.64 12.64 -4.13
C HIS A 53 3.68 11.52 -3.75
N ARG A 54 3.05 10.94 -4.75
CA ARG A 54 2.34 9.69 -4.54
C ARG A 54 3.34 8.54 -4.40
N GLN A 55 2.92 7.53 -3.70
CA GLN A 55 3.63 6.25 -3.58
C GLN A 55 2.62 5.13 -3.70
N ALA A 56 3.08 3.94 -4.05
CA ALA A 56 2.20 2.78 -4.11
C ALA A 56 2.82 1.58 -3.41
N LEU A 57 1.97 0.71 -2.92
CA LEU A 57 2.31 -0.57 -2.35
C LEU A 57 1.57 -1.65 -3.13
N VAL A 58 2.30 -2.60 -3.69
CA VAL A 58 1.75 -3.80 -4.32
C VAL A 58 1.94 -4.96 -3.37
N ILE A 59 0.84 -5.57 -2.96
CA ILE A 59 0.81 -6.74 -2.07
C ILE A 59 0.41 -7.94 -2.93
N VAL A 60 1.25 -8.97 -2.95
CA VAL A 60 0.97 -10.28 -3.51
C VAL A 60 0.94 -11.27 -2.36
N ALA A 61 0.03 -12.23 -2.41
CA ALA A 61 -0.14 -13.19 -1.31
C ALA A 61 1.16 -13.98 -1.06
N ASP A 62 1.52 -14.04 0.22
CA ASP A 62 2.68 -14.81 0.71
C ASP A 62 4.05 -14.37 0.13
N GLU A 63 4.12 -13.18 -0.49
CA GLU A 63 5.35 -12.57 -0.99
C GLU A 63 5.74 -11.31 -0.21
N THR A 64 7.01 -10.89 -0.37
CA THR A 64 7.46 -9.58 0.12
C THR A 64 6.78 -8.47 -0.68
N PRO A 65 5.99 -7.59 -0.04
CA PRO A 65 5.31 -6.53 -0.75
C PRO A 65 6.29 -5.52 -1.37
N THR A 66 5.95 -4.99 -2.53
CA THR A 66 6.76 -4.01 -3.25
C THR A 66 6.25 -2.59 -3.01
N VAL A 67 7.14 -1.72 -2.54
CA VAL A 67 6.88 -0.28 -2.43
C VAL A 67 7.46 0.44 -3.63
N CYS A 68 6.59 1.15 -4.35
CA CYS A 68 6.93 1.99 -5.49
C CYS A 68 7.04 3.45 -5.02
N CYS A 69 8.22 4.06 -5.16
CA CYS A 69 8.46 5.43 -4.72
C CYS A 69 9.14 6.28 -5.80
N GLY A 70 8.84 7.59 -5.79
CA GLY A 70 9.39 8.57 -6.72
C GLY A 70 10.56 9.39 -6.17
N SER A 71 10.99 9.15 -4.93
CA SER A 71 11.99 10.00 -4.25
C SER A 71 13.11 9.18 -3.63
N LEU A 72 14.36 9.62 -3.82
CA LEU A 72 15.56 9.03 -3.20
C LEU A 72 15.50 9.07 -1.66
N THR A 73 14.91 10.11 -1.08
CA THR A 73 14.76 10.22 0.36
C THR A 73 13.88 9.10 0.92
N HIS A 74 12.77 8.80 0.22
CA HIS A 74 11.89 7.71 0.60
C HIS A 74 12.54 6.34 0.36
N LEU A 75 13.25 6.18 -0.76
CA LEU A 75 14.01 4.97 -1.08
C LEU A 75 14.98 4.63 0.07
N LYS A 76 15.80 5.60 0.51
CA LYS A 76 16.74 5.41 1.60
C LYS A 76 16.03 5.03 2.90
N ALA A 77 15.02 5.81 3.32
CA ALA A 77 14.30 5.58 4.56
C ALA A 77 13.56 4.23 4.61
N LEU A 78 13.07 3.73 3.48
CA LEU A 78 12.39 2.44 3.39
C LEU A 78 13.38 1.27 3.35
N ASN A 79 14.51 1.42 2.64
CA ASN A 79 15.56 0.40 2.59
C ASN A 79 16.23 0.18 3.95
N GLU A 80 16.47 1.25 4.71
CA GLU A 80 17.02 1.18 6.07
C GLU A 80 16.12 0.35 7.02
N ARG A 81 14.82 0.24 6.73
CA ARG A 81 13.87 -0.58 7.50
C ARG A 81 13.91 -2.07 7.14
N GLY A 82 14.44 -2.43 5.96
CA GLY A 82 14.71 -3.80 5.55
C GLY A 82 13.50 -4.74 5.43
N PHE A 83 12.28 -4.20 5.29
CA PHE A 83 11.04 -5.00 5.30
C PHE A 83 10.36 -5.08 3.94
N TRP A 84 10.67 -4.18 3.02
CA TRP A 84 9.99 -4.01 1.74
C TRP A 84 10.94 -4.28 0.57
N ASP A 85 10.41 -4.78 -0.55
CA ASP A 85 11.07 -4.63 -1.86
C ASP A 85 10.80 -3.21 -2.35
N VAL A 86 11.79 -2.32 -2.26
CA VAL A 86 11.60 -0.90 -2.60
C VAL A 86 12.11 -0.62 -4.00
N ARG A 87 11.21 -0.17 -4.86
CA ARG A 87 11.49 0.19 -6.26
C ARG A 87 11.37 1.69 -6.48
N MET A 88 12.46 2.31 -6.94
CA MET A 88 12.43 3.71 -7.33
C MET A 88 12.06 3.82 -8.81
N VAL A 89 10.98 4.56 -9.10
CA VAL A 89 10.45 4.75 -10.45
C VAL A 89 10.43 6.23 -10.88
N GLY A 90 10.93 7.13 -10.04
CA GLY A 90 10.94 8.58 -10.32
C GLY A 90 9.52 9.14 -10.46
N ASP A 91 9.35 10.08 -11.39
CA ASP A 91 8.07 10.75 -11.64
C ASP A 91 7.08 9.91 -12.46
N ARG A 92 7.54 8.79 -13.04
CA ARG A 92 6.75 7.90 -13.90
C ARG A 92 6.14 6.75 -13.10
N LEU A 93 5.38 7.10 -12.07
CA LEU A 93 4.83 6.12 -11.14
C LEU A 93 3.83 5.14 -11.77
N ALA A 94 3.02 5.59 -12.70
CA ALA A 94 2.04 4.74 -13.39
C ALA A 94 2.74 3.67 -14.24
N GLU A 95 3.71 4.07 -15.05
CA GLU A 95 4.51 3.16 -15.87
C GLU A 95 5.35 2.23 -15.01
N GLY A 96 5.95 2.75 -13.93
CA GLY A 96 6.67 1.93 -12.97
C GLY A 96 5.80 0.89 -12.28
N LEU A 97 4.52 1.18 -12.05
CA LEU A 97 3.54 0.19 -11.56
C LEU A 97 3.25 -0.88 -12.62
N VAL A 98 3.12 -0.51 -13.89
CA VAL A 98 2.98 -1.47 -15.00
C VAL A 98 4.16 -2.43 -15.01
N ASP A 99 5.40 -1.91 -14.95
CA ASP A 99 6.61 -2.73 -14.93
C ASP A 99 6.65 -3.67 -13.69
N ILE A 100 6.26 -3.17 -12.52
CA ILE A 100 6.22 -3.96 -11.29
C ILE A 100 5.17 -5.07 -11.39
N LEU A 101 3.96 -4.76 -11.82
CA LEU A 101 2.89 -5.74 -11.98
C LEU A 101 3.29 -6.82 -12.98
N GLY A 102 3.85 -6.44 -14.14
CA GLY A 102 4.36 -7.38 -15.14
C GLY A 102 5.48 -8.28 -14.61
N SER A 103 6.46 -7.71 -13.89
CA SER A 103 7.56 -8.48 -13.29
C SER A 103 7.12 -9.47 -12.22
N ARG A 104 5.94 -9.26 -11.62
CA ARG A 104 5.30 -10.14 -10.64
C ARG A 104 4.28 -11.10 -11.28
N GLY A 105 4.14 -11.09 -12.60
CA GLY A 105 3.17 -11.91 -13.32
C GLY A 105 1.71 -11.51 -13.14
N ILE A 106 1.45 -10.28 -12.65
CA ILE A 106 0.11 -9.74 -12.41
C ILE A 106 -0.35 -9.02 -13.69
N THR A 107 -0.69 -9.78 -14.71
CA THR A 107 -1.13 -9.28 -16.01
C THR A 107 -2.59 -9.61 -16.32
N ASN A 108 -3.19 -10.47 -15.53
CA ASN A 108 -4.59 -10.89 -15.58
C ASN A 108 -5.08 -11.28 -14.17
N GLY A 109 -6.35 -11.69 -14.07
CA GLY A 109 -6.97 -12.06 -12.80
C GLY A 109 -7.43 -10.84 -12.01
N ARG A 110 -7.59 -10.99 -10.70
CA ARG A 110 -8.30 -10.02 -9.86
C ARG A 110 -7.33 -9.20 -9.01
N ILE A 111 -7.39 -7.87 -9.16
CA ILE A 111 -6.60 -6.90 -8.38
C ILE A 111 -7.50 -6.07 -7.49
N GLY A 112 -7.26 -6.13 -6.17
CA GLY A 112 -7.92 -5.27 -5.19
C GLY A 112 -7.35 -3.86 -5.21
N TYR A 113 -8.18 -2.85 -5.06
CA TYR A 113 -7.76 -1.47 -5.01
C TYR A 113 -8.72 -0.60 -4.20
N CYS A 114 -8.37 0.67 -4.00
CA CYS A 114 -9.24 1.68 -3.43
C CYS A 114 -9.43 2.80 -4.45
N PRO A 115 -10.63 2.92 -5.08
CA PRO A 115 -10.91 3.93 -6.12
C PRO A 115 -10.63 5.36 -5.67
N GLU A 116 -10.89 5.68 -4.40
CA GLU A 116 -10.71 7.02 -3.85
C GLU A 116 -9.25 7.49 -3.86
N THR A 117 -8.29 6.56 -3.85
CA THR A 117 -6.86 6.89 -3.76
C THR A 117 -6.10 6.66 -5.06
N LEU A 118 -6.63 5.85 -5.98
CA LEU A 118 -6.01 5.55 -7.27
C LEU A 118 -6.33 6.68 -8.28
N PRO A 119 -5.32 7.42 -8.78
CA PRO A 119 -5.56 8.40 -9.82
C PRO A 119 -6.13 7.75 -11.10
N ALA A 120 -7.10 8.40 -11.75
CA ALA A 120 -7.66 7.91 -13.00
C ALA A 120 -6.59 7.65 -14.07
N SER A 121 -5.60 8.54 -14.19
CA SER A 121 -4.49 8.38 -15.14
C SER A 121 -3.63 7.15 -14.87
N TRP A 122 -3.49 6.73 -13.60
CA TRP A 122 -2.77 5.50 -13.26
C TRP A 122 -3.61 4.27 -13.58
N PHE A 123 -4.91 4.34 -13.27
CA PHE A 123 -5.86 3.30 -13.67
C PHE A 123 -5.82 3.08 -15.18
N ASP A 124 -5.96 4.16 -15.97
CA ASP A 124 -5.94 4.09 -17.44
C ASP A 124 -4.62 3.51 -17.97
N CYS A 125 -3.48 3.89 -17.41
CA CYS A 125 -2.18 3.39 -17.80
C CYS A 125 -2.07 1.88 -17.55
N ILE A 126 -2.44 1.41 -16.36
CA ILE A 126 -2.36 -0.01 -16.00
C ILE A 126 -3.39 -0.82 -16.79
N HIS A 127 -4.62 -0.32 -16.94
CA HIS A 127 -5.67 -1.00 -17.69
C HIS A 127 -5.34 -1.11 -19.18
N SER A 128 -4.69 -0.10 -19.76
CA SER A 128 -4.22 -0.15 -21.16
C SER A 128 -3.12 -1.20 -21.36
N ALA A 129 -2.25 -1.39 -20.36
CA ALA A 129 -1.19 -2.39 -20.42
C ALA A 129 -1.71 -3.81 -20.14
N TYR A 130 -2.67 -3.94 -19.24
CA TYR A 130 -3.22 -5.22 -18.76
C TYR A 130 -4.76 -5.17 -18.75
N PRO A 131 -5.41 -5.21 -19.93
CA PRO A 131 -6.87 -5.08 -20.03
C PRO A 131 -7.64 -6.28 -19.43
N GLU A 132 -6.96 -7.39 -19.20
CA GLU A 132 -7.52 -8.61 -18.60
C GLU A 132 -7.58 -8.58 -17.06
N LEU A 133 -7.09 -7.50 -16.42
CA LEU A 133 -7.22 -7.32 -14.98
C LEU A 133 -8.64 -6.94 -14.59
N GLU A 134 -9.24 -7.73 -13.72
CA GLU A 134 -10.51 -7.41 -13.05
C GLU A 134 -10.24 -6.58 -11.80
N TRP A 135 -10.74 -5.35 -11.77
CA TRP A 135 -10.55 -4.43 -10.66
C TRP A 135 -11.65 -4.59 -9.60
N VAL A 136 -11.24 -4.87 -8.37
CA VAL A 136 -12.15 -5.13 -7.24
C VAL A 136 -11.99 -4.04 -6.19
N ASP A 137 -13.05 -3.29 -5.92
CA ASP A 137 -13.05 -2.29 -4.85
C ASP A 137 -12.98 -2.97 -3.48
N CYS A 138 -11.88 -2.74 -2.77
CA CYS A 138 -11.60 -3.26 -1.43
C CYS A 138 -11.66 -2.19 -0.34
N THR A 139 -12.19 -1.01 -0.65
CA THR A 139 -12.16 0.15 0.27
C THR A 139 -12.74 -0.20 1.63
N MET A 140 -13.96 -0.75 1.66
CA MET A 140 -14.62 -1.10 2.92
C MET A 140 -13.93 -2.24 3.67
N ASP A 141 -13.40 -3.22 2.97
CA ASP A 141 -12.66 -4.33 3.56
C ASP A 141 -11.37 -3.85 4.23
N LEU A 142 -10.64 -2.94 3.58
CA LEU A 142 -9.44 -2.31 4.13
C LEU A 142 -9.77 -1.42 5.35
N TYR A 143 -10.92 -0.73 5.34
CA TYR A 143 -11.40 -0.01 6.51
C TYR A 143 -11.69 -0.95 7.68
N GLU A 144 -12.35 -2.07 7.46
CA GLU A 144 -12.63 -3.04 8.55
C GLU A 144 -11.33 -3.65 9.11
N ILE A 145 -10.29 -3.87 8.30
CA ILE A 145 -8.97 -4.28 8.78
C ILE A 145 -8.35 -3.23 9.71
N ARG A 146 -8.45 -1.95 9.36
CA ARG A 146 -7.89 -0.83 10.14
C ARG A 146 -8.71 -0.50 11.40
N LYS A 147 -10.01 -0.69 11.35
CA LYS A 147 -10.93 -0.35 12.44
C LYS A 147 -10.62 -1.13 13.72
N LYS A 148 -10.19 -2.38 13.57
CA LYS A 148 -9.78 -3.23 14.69
C LYS A 148 -8.32 -2.95 15.05
N ARG A 149 -8.11 -2.03 15.99
CA ARG A 149 -6.78 -1.68 16.48
C ARG A 149 -6.14 -2.85 17.22
N SER A 150 -4.84 -3.01 17.01
CA SER A 150 -4.02 -3.93 17.79
C SER A 150 -3.68 -3.32 19.15
N SER A 151 -3.21 -4.16 20.10
CA SER A 151 -2.72 -3.69 21.39
C SER A 151 -1.55 -2.73 21.26
N GLU A 152 -0.68 -2.93 20.25
CA GLU A 152 0.43 -2.02 19.95
C GLU A 152 -0.07 -0.66 19.45
N GLU A 153 -1.09 -0.64 18.59
CA GLU A 153 -1.69 0.61 18.12
C GLU A 153 -2.37 1.38 19.27
N CYS A 154 -3.07 0.69 20.17
CA CYS A 154 -3.64 1.31 21.35
C CYS A 154 -2.56 1.95 22.24
N ARG A 155 -1.48 1.22 22.53
CA ARG A 155 -0.36 1.72 23.33
C ARG A 155 0.32 2.94 22.68
N LEU A 156 0.45 2.96 21.35
CA LEU A 156 1.00 4.12 20.65
C LEU A 156 0.10 5.35 20.74
N VAL A 157 -1.22 5.16 20.68
CA VAL A 157 -2.20 6.25 20.85
C VAL A 157 -2.13 6.82 22.28
N GLU A 158 -2.09 5.95 23.31
CA GLU A 158 -1.93 6.35 24.70
C GLU A 158 -0.66 7.17 24.90
N LYS A 159 0.47 6.69 24.41
CA LYS A 159 1.73 7.42 24.48
C LYS A 159 1.70 8.77 23.74
N CYS A 160 1.01 8.86 22.62
CA CYS A 160 0.83 10.14 21.91
C CYS A 160 -0.03 11.11 22.72
N ALA A 161 -1.06 10.61 23.40
CA ALA A 161 -1.92 11.43 24.27
C ALA A 161 -1.14 11.98 25.48
N GLU A 162 -0.29 11.16 26.11
CA GLU A 162 0.59 11.58 27.21
C GLU A 162 1.58 12.69 26.80
N LEU A 163 2.06 12.66 25.57
CA LEU A 163 3.01 13.67 25.04
C LEU A 163 2.32 14.98 24.61
N ALA A 164 1.00 14.97 24.49
CA ALA A 164 0.22 16.14 24.06
C ALA A 164 -0.33 16.96 25.26
N LEU A 165 -0.18 16.46 26.48
CA LEU A 165 -0.54 17.12 27.74
C LEU A 165 0.66 17.83 28.35
#